data_568b4572851b0f9775bb01e097b3fdf9
#
_entry.id   568b4572851b0f9775bb01e097b3fdf9
#
_cell.length_a   1.000
_cell.length_b   1.000
_cell.length_c   1.000
_cell.angle_alpha   90.00
_cell.angle_beta   90.00
_cell.angle_gamma   90.00
#
_symmetry.space_group_name_H-M   'P 1'
#
loop_
_entity.id
_entity.type
_entity.pdbx_description
1 polymer ?
#
loop_
_entity_poly.entity_id
_entity_poly.type
_entity_poly.pdbx_seq_one_letter_code
_entity_poly.pdbx_strand_id
1 'polypeptide(L)'
;AMDHTDAKNFLGLIEYGNQNINSAQNCYWLESSLTMFPVEQVELLCHLKNNDWKLSKTNVDTVIESMFIANSDGKSLYGKTGTGRVDDININGWFVGFITSNDNDYFFATNISLSENDNQFLSADGLSASKISLSILRDLGIYAYEYQSE
;
A
#
# COMPACT_ATOMS: atom_id res chain seq x y z
N ALA A 1 -1.76 -9.57 21.25
CA ALA A 1 -2.02 -8.35 20.47
C ALA A 1 -1.00 -7.31 20.92
N MET A 2 -0.45 -6.53 19.99
CA MET A 2 0.45 -5.41 20.27
C MET A 2 -0.34 -4.35 21.04
N ASP A 3 0.20 -3.85 22.16
CA ASP A 3 -0.45 -2.77 22.89
C ASP A 3 -0.25 -1.41 22.18
N HIS A 4 -0.93 -0.38 22.69
CA HIS A 4 -0.87 0.96 22.09
C HIS A 4 0.53 1.58 22.15
N THR A 5 1.28 1.32 23.22
CA THR A 5 2.64 1.82 23.40
C THR A 5 3.60 1.14 22.44
N ASP A 6 3.48 -0.18 22.31
CA ASP A 6 4.28 -0.97 21.35
C ASP A 6 4.01 -0.56 19.91
N ALA A 7 2.73 -0.33 19.55
CA ALA A 7 2.35 0.15 18.23
C ALA A 7 2.99 1.52 17.94
N LYS A 8 2.91 2.45 18.89
CA LYS A 8 3.52 3.78 18.74
C LYS A 8 5.04 3.72 18.59
N ASN A 9 5.70 2.92 19.41
CA ASN A 9 7.15 2.72 19.34
C ASN A 9 7.56 2.11 18.00
N PHE A 10 6.80 1.13 17.51
CA PHE A 10 7.07 0.49 16.22
C PHE A 10 6.88 1.47 15.04
N LEU A 11 5.78 2.23 15.03
CA LEU A 11 5.55 3.26 13.99
C LEU A 11 6.65 4.33 14.02
N GLY A 12 7.15 4.70 15.20
CA GLY A 12 8.30 5.60 15.33
C GLY A 12 9.60 4.97 14.81
N LEU A 13 9.82 3.67 15.05
CA LEU A 13 11.01 2.96 14.55
C LEU A 13 11.07 2.93 13.02
N ILE A 14 9.94 2.71 12.37
CA ILE A 14 9.84 2.63 10.90
C ILE A 14 9.47 3.96 10.25
N GLU A 15 9.42 5.04 11.02
CA GLU A 15 9.07 6.40 10.57
C GLU A 15 7.76 6.46 9.77
N TYR A 16 6.72 5.72 10.23
CA TYR A 16 5.47 5.56 9.49
C TYR A 16 4.59 6.82 9.56
N GLY A 17 4.50 7.54 8.47
CA GLY A 17 3.63 8.71 8.31
C GLY A 17 3.74 9.72 9.45
N ASN A 18 2.62 10.28 9.86
CA ASN A 18 2.57 11.25 10.97
C ASN A 18 2.67 10.60 12.38
N GLN A 19 2.75 9.28 12.50
CA GLN A 19 2.86 8.51 13.76
C GLN A 19 1.75 8.81 14.78
N ASN A 20 0.63 9.40 14.33
CA ASN A 20 -0.45 9.80 15.21
C ASN A 20 -1.49 8.68 15.35
N ILE A 21 -1.47 7.99 16.48
CA ILE A 21 -2.40 6.91 16.82
C ILE A 21 -3.38 7.29 17.94
N ASN A 22 -3.63 8.60 18.15
CA ASN A 22 -4.41 9.13 19.26
C ASN A 22 -5.93 9.15 19.00
N SER A 23 -6.44 8.41 18.00
CA SER A 23 -7.88 8.31 17.81
C SER A 23 -8.53 7.53 18.95
N ALA A 24 -9.74 7.94 19.33
CA ALA A 24 -10.53 7.28 20.38
C ALA A 24 -10.95 5.82 20.00
N GLN A 25 -10.73 5.41 18.78
CA GLN A 25 -11.03 4.08 18.26
C GLN A 25 -9.74 3.31 18.02
N ASN A 26 -9.74 2.02 18.31
CA ASN A 26 -8.59 1.12 18.05
C ASN A 26 -8.34 0.90 16.53
N CYS A 27 -8.79 1.81 15.68
CA CYS A 27 -8.72 1.77 14.22
C CYS A 27 -8.08 3.05 13.67
N TYR A 28 -7.00 3.54 14.29
CA TYR A 28 -6.31 4.79 13.94
C TYR A 28 -5.81 4.84 12.48
N TRP A 29 -5.73 3.70 11.81
CA TRP A 29 -5.33 3.56 10.39
C TRP A 29 -6.50 3.62 9.41
N LEU A 30 -7.76 3.64 9.87
CA LEU A 30 -8.96 3.69 9.01
C LEU A 30 -9.55 5.09 9.03
N GLU A 31 -9.23 5.89 8.01
CA GLU A 31 -9.75 7.26 7.83
C GLU A 31 -9.77 8.07 9.13
N SER A 32 -8.65 8.04 9.86
CA SER A 32 -8.55 8.61 11.21
C SER A 32 -7.26 9.42 11.38
N SER A 33 -6.64 9.34 12.56
CA SER A 33 -5.52 10.18 12.94
C SER A 33 -4.19 9.86 12.26
N LEU A 34 -3.98 8.60 11.86
CA LEU A 34 -2.76 8.16 11.19
C LEU A 34 -2.84 8.44 9.69
N THR A 35 -1.97 9.31 9.20
CA THR A 35 -1.90 9.68 7.77
C THR A 35 -0.51 9.42 7.20
N MET A 36 -0.45 9.17 5.90
CA MET A 36 0.78 8.90 5.15
C MET A 36 0.66 9.43 3.72
N PHE A 37 1.74 9.97 3.17
CA PHE A 37 1.82 10.36 1.77
C PHE A 37 2.27 9.19 0.88
N PRO A 38 1.89 9.17 -0.43
CA PRO A 38 2.33 8.13 -1.35
C PRO A 38 3.86 7.98 -1.45
N VAL A 39 4.61 9.07 -1.37
CA VAL A 39 6.09 9.02 -1.41
C VAL A 39 6.64 8.31 -0.18
N GLU A 40 6.14 8.62 1.01
CA GLU A 40 6.54 7.94 2.26
C GLU A 40 6.24 6.43 2.20
N GLN A 41 5.12 6.05 1.54
CA GLN A 41 4.76 4.65 1.35
C GLN A 41 5.75 3.92 0.42
N VAL A 42 6.24 4.59 -0.62
CA VAL A 42 7.29 4.04 -1.50
C VAL A 42 8.60 3.85 -0.72
N GLU A 43 9.02 4.83 0.06
CA GLU A 43 10.21 4.77 0.90
C GLU A 43 10.12 3.63 1.91
N LEU A 44 8.96 3.50 2.58
CA LEU A 44 8.69 2.40 3.52
C LEU A 44 8.86 1.03 2.86
N LEU A 45 8.33 0.84 1.64
CA LEU A 45 8.46 -0.42 0.91
C LEU A 45 9.91 -0.72 0.52
N CYS A 46 10.70 0.30 0.15
CA CYS A 46 12.12 0.15 -0.10
C CYS A 46 12.85 -0.34 1.16
N HIS A 47 12.62 0.31 2.31
CA HIS A 47 13.22 -0.06 3.58
C HIS A 47 12.78 -1.46 4.04
N LEU A 48 11.51 -1.82 3.86
CA LEU A 48 10.99 -3.15 4.16
C LEU A 48 11.71 -4.23 3.35
N LYS A 49 11.82 -4.03 2.03
CA LYS A 49 12.45 -4.99 1.13
C LYS A 49 13.92 -5.20 1.45
N ASN A 50 14.64 -4.13 1.79
CA ASN A 50 16.05 -4.16 2.17
C ASN A 50 16.25 -4.64 3.62
N ASN A 51 15.19 -4.70 4.42
CA ASN A 51 15.24 -4.93 5.86
C ASN A 51 16.19 -3.94 6.59
N ASP A 52 16.10 -2.66 6.25
CA ASP A 52 16.98 -1.61 6.80
C ASP A 52 16.80 -1.44 8.32
N TRP A 53 15.62 -1.77 8.85
CA TRP A 53 15.32 -1.77 10.29
C TRP A 53 15.86 -2.99 11.03
N LYS A 54 16.51 -3.95 10.34
CA LYS A 54 17.06 -5.19 10.91
C LYS A 54 16.02 -5.99 11.70
N LEU A 55 14.81 -6.04 11.20
CA LEU A 55 13.73 -6.87 11.74
C LEU A 55 14.02 -8.36 11.50
N SER A 56 13.25 -9.22 12.18
CA SER A 56 13.34 -10.66 11.93
C SER A 56 13.15 -10.95 10.43
N LYS A 57 14.15 -11.58 9.81
CA LYS A 57 14.09 -11.93 8.38
C LYS A 57 12.85 -12.74 8.04
N THR A 58 12.50 -13.72 8.90
CA THR A 58 11.29 -14.52 8.71
C THR A 58 10.03 -13.67 8.67
N ASN A 59 9.92 -12.65 9.53
CA ASN A 59 8.75 -11.77 9.55
C ASN A 59 8.70 -10.90 8.28
N VAL A 60 9.84 -10.36 7.86
CA VAL A 60 9.94 -9.56 6.63
C VAL A 60 9.58 -10.41 5.41
N ASP A 61 10.15 -11.61 5.29
CA ASP A 61 9.86 -12.53 4.19
C ASP A 61 8.36 -12.88 4.17
N THR A 62 7.75 -13.17 5.33
CA THR A 62 6.31 -13.46 5.44
C THR A 62 5.44 -12.29 4.95
N VAL A 63 5.80 -11.06 5.32
CA VAL A 63 5.07 -9.86 4.86
C VAL A 63 5.20 -9.73 3.32
N ILE A 64 6.41 -9.85 2.78
CA ILE A 64 6.66 -9.76 1.34
C ILE A 64 5.91 -10.88 0.60
N GLU A 65 5.97 -12.12 1.06
CA GLU A 65 5.26 -13.25 0.47
C GLU A 65 3.73 -13.03 0.47
N SER A 66 3.19 -12.43 1.53
CA SER A 66 1.76 -12.09 1.62
C SER A 66 1.31 -11.03 0.62
N MET A 67 2.25 -10.25 0.07
CA MET A 67 2.00 -9.24 -0.95
C MET A 67 2.09 -9.80 -2.38
N PHE A 68 2.55 -11.05 -2.57
CA PHE A 68 2.73 -11.62 -3.91
C PHE A 68 1.40 -11.69 -4.67
N ILE A 69 1.40 -11.22 -5.92
CA ILE A 69 0.22 -11.20 -6.80
C ILE A 69 0.41 -12.12 -8.00
N ALA A 70 1.49 -11.92 -8.76
CA ALA A 70 1.70 -12.69 -10.00
C ALA A 70 3.13 -12.59 -10.51
N ASN A 71 3.48 -13.55 -11.39
CA ASN A 71 4.68 -13.51 -12.21
C ASN A 71 4.31 -13.32 -13.68
N SER A 72 5.07 -12.49 -14.40
CA SER A 72 4.97 -12.31 -15.84
C SER A 72 6.34 -11.93 -16.40
N ASP A 73 6.78 -12.58 -17.47
CA ASP A 73 8.02 -12.27 -18.21
C ASP A 73 9.28 -12.11 -17.33
N GLY A 74 9.45 -13.02 -16.36
CA GLY A 74 10.59 -13.00 -15.43
C GLY A 74 10.53 -11.90 -14.38
N LYS A 75 9.41 -11.23 -14.24
CA LYS A 75 9.15 -10.20 -13.23
C LYS A 75 8.08 -10.68 -12.25
N SER A 76 8.24 -10.33 -10.98
CA SER A 76 7.30 -10.65 -9.91
C SER A 76 6.64 -9.39 -9.40
N LEU A 77 5.32 -9.36 -9.39
CA LEU A 77 4.50 -8.29 -8.86
C LEU A 77 4.09 -8.60 -7.43
N TYR A 78 4.35 -7.66 -6.54
CA TYR A 78 3.91 -7.65 -5.15
C TYR A 78 3.08 -6.40 -4.88
N GLY A 79 1.98 -6.53 -4.17
CA GLY A 79 1.16 -5.37 -3.86
C GLY A 79 0.06 -5.64 -2.85
N LYS A 80 -0.48 -4.55 -2.30
CA LYS A 80 -1.59 -4.59 -1.37
C LYS A 80 -2.54 -3.43 -1.65
N THR A 81 -3.83 -3.75 -1.73
CA THR A 81 -4.91 -2.76 -1.81
C THR A 81 -5.38 -2.34 -0.43
N GLY A 82 -5.84 -1.10 -0.31
CA GLY A 82 -6.55 -0.57 0.85
C GLY A 82 -7.76 0.24 0.40
N THR A 83 -8.83 0.21 1.18
CA THR A 83 -10.03 1.03 0.93
C THR A 83 -10.46 1.67 2.24
N GLY A 84 -10.49 3.00 2.26
CA GLY A 84 -11.07 3.79 3.33
C GLY A 84 -12.54 4.05 3.08
N ARG A 85 -13.38 3.92 4.13
CA ARG A 85 -14.83 4.08 4.04
C ARG A 85 -15.34 4.99 5.14
N VAL A 86 -16.26 5.86 4.76
CA VAL A 86 -17.04 6.68 5.69
C VAL A 86 -18.50 6.59 5.29
N ASP A 87 -19.39 6.32 6.23
CA ASP A 87 -20.83 6.16 6.00
C ASP A 87 -21.17 5.22 4.82
N ASP A 88 -20.48 4.07 4.76
CA ASP A 88 -20.60 3.06 3.70
C ASP A 88 -20.16 3.51 2.28
N ILE A 89 -19.57 4.69 2.15
CA ILE A 89 -19.02 5.20 0.90
C ILE A 89 -17.51 4.95 0.89
N ASN A 90 -16.98 4.39 -0.21
CA ASN A 90 -15.55 4.25 -0.42
C ASN A 90 -14.98 5.61 -0.84
N ILE A 91 -14.26 6.26 0.07
CA ILE A 91 -13.75 7.63 -0.13
C ILE A 91 -12.26 7.69 -0.42
N ASN A 92 -11.53 6.60 -0.17
CA ASN A 92 -10.08 6.57 -0.28
C ASN A 92 -9.60 5.19 -0.71
N GLY A 93 -8.91 5.10 -1.83
CA GLY A 93 -8.38 3.87 -2.40
C GLY A 93 -6.87 3.90 -2.50
N TRP A 94 -6.21 2.84 -2.04
CA TRP A 94 -4.77 2.66 -2.13
C TRP A 94 -4.41 1.39 -2.89
N PHE A 95 -3.35 1.47 -3.67
CA PHE A 95 -2.60 0.32 -4.13
C PHE A 95 -1.11 0.62 -4.06
N VAL A 96 -0.39 -0.15 -3.25
CA VAL A 96 1.03 0.03 -3.00
C VAL A 96 1.76 -1.28 -3.28
N GLY A 97 2.99 -1.20 -3.76
CA GLY A 97 3.71 -2.43 -4.08
C GLY A 97 5.05 -2.20 -4.76
N PHE A 98 5.60 -3.29 -5.26
CA PHE A 98 6.82 -3.27 -6.03
C PHE A 98 6.84 -4.40 -7.05
N ILE A 99 7.68 -4.22 -8.08
CA ILE A 99 7.99 -5.22 -9.09
C ILE A 99 9.47 -5.56 -8.97
N THR A 100 9.77 -6.83 -8.84
CA THR A 100 11.14 -7.34 -8.87
C THR A 100 11.44 -7.92 -10.25
N SER A 101 12.56 -7.51 -10.83
CA SER A 101 13.14 -8.12 -12.04
C SER A 101 14.60 -8.49 -11.79
N ASN A 102 15.25 -9.11 -12.78
CA ASN A 102 16.67 -9.47 -12.66
C ASN A 102 17.59 -8.24 -12.52
N ASP A 103 17.18 -7.10 -13.10
CA ASP A 103 18.03 -5.91 -13.22
C ASP A 103 17.64 -4.79 -12.25
N ASN A 104 16.34 -4.68 -11.94
CA ASN A 104 15.82 -3.56 -11.14
C ASN A 104 14.59 -3.94 -10.33
N ASP A 105 14.40 -3.20 -9.24
CA ASP A 105 13.16 -3.16 -8.49
C ASP A 105 12.45 -1.83 -8.75
N TYR A 106 11.15 -1.88 -8.99
CA TYR A 106 10.30 -0.72 -9.21
C TYR A 106 9.26 -0.64 -8.11
N PHE A 107 9.29 0.43 -7.33
CA PHE A 107 8.33 0.66 -6.24
C PHE A 107 7.26 1.64 -6.69
N PHE A 108 6.04 1.43 -6.24
CA PHE A 108 4.92 2.31 -6.59
C PHE A 108 3.92 2.45 -5.44
N ALA A 109 3.26 3.60 -5.41
CA ALA A 109 2.11 3.84 -4.55
C ALA A 109 1.10 4.70 -5.31
N THR A 110 -0.13 4.24 -5.41
CA THR A 110 -1.25 4.99 -5.97
C THR A 110 -2.27 5.22 -4.88
N ASN A 111 -2.61 6.47 -4.68
CA ASN A 111 -3.72 6.88 -3.83
C ASN A 111 -4.74 7.65 -4.65
N ILE A 112 -6.00 7.29 -4.51
CA ILE A 112 -7.13 8.01 -5.10
C ILE A 112 -8.10 8.37 -3.99
N SER A 113 -8.69 9.56 -4.05
CA SER A 113 -9.66 10.02 -3.07
C SER A 113 -10.82 10.73 -3.76
N LEU A 114 -12.00 10.66 -3.15
CA LEU A 114 -13.12 11.50 -3.56
C LEU A 114 -12.90 12.92 -3.04
N SER A 115 -13.22 13.91 -3.87
CA SER A 115 -13.31 15.30 -3.45
C SER A 115 -14.74 15.63 -2.99
N GLU A 116 -14.90 16.71 -2.23
CA GLU A 116 -16.22 17.17 -1.77
C GLU A 116 -17.21 17.50 -2.92
N ASN A 117 -16.68 17.73 -4.12
CA ASN A 117 -17.47 18.05 -5.31
C ASN A 117 -17.74 16.84 -6.20
N ASP A 118 -17.24 15.65 -5.83
CA ASP A 118 -17.44 14.47 -6.64
C ASP A 118 -18.87 13.94 -6.52
N ASN A 119 -19.36 13.36 -7.59
CA ASN A 119 -20.67 12.76 -7.62
C ASN A 119 -20.71 11.56 -6.65
N GLN A 120 -21.75 11.48 -5.82
CA GLN A 120 -21.98 10.39 -4.86
C GLN A 120 -22.02 8.97 -5.46
N PHE A 121 -22.04 8.86 -6.80
CA PHE A 121 -21.95 7.57 -7.52
C PHE A 121 -20.51 7.15 -7.82
N LEU A 122 -19.51 8.00 -7.53
CA LEU A 122 -18.11 7.65 -7.66
C LEU A 122 -17.65 6.86 -6.44
N SER A 123 -16.68 5.99 -6.64
CA SER A 123 -16.05 5.17 -5.59
C SER A 123 -14.55 5.29 -5.71
N ALA A 124 -13.89 5.68 -4.63
CA ALA A 124 -12.45 5.62 -4.52
C ALA A 124 -12.07 4.39 -3.68
N ASP A 125 -11.72 3.31 -4.34
CA ASP A 125 -11.39 2.03 -3.68
C ASP A 125 -10.06 1.46 -4.17
N GLY A 126 -9.56 0.46 -3.43
CA GLY A 126 -8.28 -0.17 -3.71
C GLY A 126 -8.25 -0.92 -5.05
N LEU A 127 -9.38 -1.45 -5.52
CA LEU A 127 -9.45 -2.10 -6.83
C LEU A 127 -9.28 -1.08 -7.96
N SER A 128 -9.92 0.07 -7.85
CA SER A 128 -9.77 1.18 -8.79
C SER A 128 -8.33 1.71 -8.80
N ALA A 129 -7.72 1.90 -7.62
CA ALA A 129 -6.32 2.27 -7.50
C ALA A 129 -5.38 1.25 -8.16
N SER A 130 -5.63 -0.05 -7.98
CA SER A 130 -4.82 -1.10 -8.59
C SER A 130 -4.92 -1.12 -10.11
N LYS A 131 -6.12 -0.94 -10.67
CA LYS A 131 -6.32 -0.85 -12.14
C LYS A 131 -5.55 0.32 -12.74
N ILE A 132 -5.57 1.48 -12.08
CA ILE A 132 -4.82 2.68 -12.51
C ILE A 132 -3.32 2.38 -12.48
N SER A 133 -2.80 1.86 -11.37
CA SER A 133 -1.38 1.51 -11.23
C SER A 133 -0.91 0.54 -12.32
N LEU A 134 -1.66 -0.55 -12.51
CA LEU A 134 -1.28 -1.59 -13.48
C LEU A 134 -1.36 -1.07 -14.92
N SER A 135 -2.29 -0.16 -15.22
CA SER A 135 -2.31 0.52 -16.53
C SER A 135 -1.08 1.39 -16.74
N ILE A 136 -0.69 2.18 -15.75
CA ILE A 136 0.51 3.03 -15.82
C ILE A 136 1.77 2.17 -15.96
N LEU A 137 1.91 1.11 -15.17
CA LEU A 137 3.07 0.21 -15.22
C LEU A 137 3.20 -0.49 -16.58
N ARG A 138 2.07 -0.87 -17.20
CA ARG A 138 2.03 -1.41 -18.56
C ARG A 138 2.45 -0.35 -19.58
N ASP A 139 1.89 0.84 -19.50
CA ASP A 139 2.15 1.93 -20.48
C ASP A 139 3.61 2.40 -20.40
N LEU A 140 4.26 2.27 -19.23
CA LEU A 140 5.70 2.50 -19.03
C LEU A 140 6.58 1.31 -19.48
N GLY A 141 6.00 0.19 -19.88
CA GLY A 141 6.74 -1.04 -20.24
C GLY A 141 7.42 -1.73 -19.04
N ILE A 142 7.03 -1.39 -17.82
CA ILE A 142 7.61 -1.96 -16.60
C ILE A 142 7.01 -3.34 -16.33
N TYR A 143 5.69 -3.48 -16.40
CA TYR A 143 4.99 -4.73 -16.11
C TYR A 143 3.68 -4.82 -16.90
N ALA A 144 3.47 -5.96 -17.57
CA ALA A 144 2.21 -6.27 -18.24
C ALA A 144 1.45 -7.31 -17.41
N TYR A 145 0.37 -6.89 -16.77
CA TYR A 145 -0.57 -7.77 -16.07
C TYR A 145 -1.85 -7.88 -16.86
N GLU A 146 -2.17 -9.10 -17.32
CA GLU A 146 -3.47 -9.37 -17.89
C GLU A 146 -4.38 -9.93 -16.82
N TYR A 147 -5.46 -9.21 -16.51
CA TYR A 147 -6.53 -9.76 -15.70
C TYR A 147 -7.08 -10.99 -16.42
N GLN A 148 -6.90 -12.17 -15.84
CA GLN A 148 -7.63 -13.34 -16.33
C GLN A 148 -9.11 -13.07 -16.02
N SER A 149 -9.89 -12.88 -17.07
CA SER A 149 -11.36 -12.85 -16.97
C SER A 149 -11.81 -14.25 -16.59
N GLU A 150 -12.35 -14.40 -15.37
CA GLU A 150 -13.11 -15.58 -14.98
C GLU A 150 -14.39 -15.72 -15.83
#